data_c5253681a64d68356eeff5da4b94832e
#
_entry.id   c5253681a64d68356eeff5da4b94832e
#
_cell.length_a   1.000
_cell.length_b   1.000
_cell.length_c   1.000
_cell.angle_alpha   90.00
_cell.angle_beta   90.00
_cell.angle_gamma   90.00
#
_symmetry.space_group_name_H-M   'P 1'
#
loop_
_entity.id
_entity.type
_entity.pdbx_description
1 polymer ?
#
loop_
_entity_poly.entity_id
_entity_poly.type
_entity_poly.pdbx_seq_one_letter_code
_entity_poly.pdbx_strand_id
1 'polypeptide(L)'
;SEWLNGEPEVPIAIVLHGYFASAFGLNERFFLVDRMIRAGLDVVLVQLPFHGLRQPPGSLFDGQAIMTPRYFRVLEAVGQGVLDLRILVRHLRKTRNVPVGVTGYSWGGTHSALLAALEPDLAFSMPVGHVASMVDVLQAWPVKHYLRYRFDDPPTILRGLRRIVAPTSPLSFEPAIDPGRILLVCGLGDRIAPPGHTQHLHERWPGSRVHWSQGAHIAYYDRAAVLRTQLAFLGGMGLLGSNPIA
;
A
#
# COMPACT_ATOMS: atom_id res chain seq x y z
N SER A 1 28.76 16.95 -6.01
CA SER A 1 28.88 16.08 -4.81
C SER A 1 29.04 16.85 -3.50
N GLU A 2 29.19 18.18 -3.53
CA GLU A 2 29.30 19.01 -2.31
C GLU A 2 27.92 19.42 -1.71
N TRP A 3 26.85 19.23 -2.45
CA TRP A 3 25.49 19.56 -2.01
C TRP A 3 24.89 18.59 -0.97
N LEU A 4 25.54 17.46 -0.72
CA LEU A 4 25.03 16.41 0.17
C LEU A 4 25.71 16.36 1.55
N ASN A 5 26.69 17.22 1.78
CA ASN A 5 27.42 17.27 3.04
C ASN A 5 26.76 18.30 3.98
N GLY A 6 25.83 17.85 4.81
CA GLY A 6 25.25 18.67 5.88
C GLY A 6 23.73 18.73 5.94
N GLU A 7 23.00 18.09 5.01
CA GLU A 7 21.56 17.94 5.14
C GLU A 7 21.24 17.01 6.33
N PRO A 8 20.25 17.35 7.15
CA PRO A 8 19.82 16.45 8.22
C PRO A 8 19.42 15.09 7.65
N GLU A 9 19.68 14.01 8.36
CA GLU A 9 19.29 12.64 7.99
C GLU A 9 17.76 12.52 8.01
N VAL A 10 17.11 12.96 6.94
CA VAL A 10 15.66 12.99 6.80
C VAL A 10 15.18 11.62 6.32
N PRO A 11 14.27 10.94 7.05
CA PRO A 11 13.74 9.66 6.64
C PRO A 11 12.92 9.79 5.36
N ILE A 12 12.96 8.75 4.53
CA ILE A 12 12.28 8.71 3.24
C ILE A 12 10.98 7.91 3.36
N ALA A 13 9.88 8.49 2.89
CA ALA A 13 8.60 7.80 2.70
C ALA A 13 8.38 7.53 1.21
N ILE A 14 8.38 6.26 0.81
CA ILE A 14 7.90 5.83 -0.51
C ILE A 14 6.37 5.83 -0.46
N VAL A 15 5.74 6.55 -1.39
CA VAL A 15 4.28 6.73 -1.43
C VAL A 15 3.70 6.07 -2.68
N LEU A 16 2.72 5.18 -2.48
CA LEU A 16 2.15 4.32 -3.49
C LEU A 16 0.68 4.64 -3.73
N HIS A 17 0.34 4.93 -4.99
CA HIS A 17 -1.00 5.29 -5.41
C HIS A 17 -2.01 4.15 -5.31
N GLY A 18 -3.31 4.50 -5.29
CA GLY A 18 -4.42 3.57 -5.44
C GLY A 18 -4.63 3.15 -6.90
N TYR A 19 -5.50 2.17 -7.11
CA TYR A 19 -5.93 1.77 -8.45
C TYR A 19 -6.59 2.95 -9.17
N PHE A 20 -6.40 3.10 -10.49
CA PHE A 20 -6.86 4.22 -11.32
C PHE A 20 -6.27 5.59 -11.02
N ALA A 21 -5.33 5.74 -10.12
CA ALA A 21 -4.91 7.03 -9.59
C ALA A 21 -3.39 7.24 -9.62
N SER A 22 -2.75 7.03 -10.77
CA SER A 22 -1.28 7.10 -10.88
C SER A 22 -0.70 8.48 -11.18
N ALA A 23 -1.53 9.48 -11.49
CA ALA A 23 -1.04 10.81 -11.79
C ALA A 23 -0.33 11.44 -10.58
N PHE A 24 0.92 11.88 -10.73
CA PHE A 24 1.74 12.43 -9.65
C PHE A 24 1.08 13.61 -8.94
N GLY A 25 0.61 14.62 -9.66
CA GLY A 25 -0.04 15.78 -9.05
C GLY A 25 -1.35 15.46 -8.31
N LEU A 26 -2.06 14.39 -8.69
CA LEU A 26 -3.19 13.88 -7.91
C LEU A 26 -2.70 13.27 -6.59
N ASN A 27 -1.64 12.46 -6.64
CA ASN A 27 -1.09 11.79 -5.48
C ASN A 27 -0.43 12.77 -4.51
N GLU A 28 0.27 13.78 -4.99
CA GLU A 28 0.79 14.88 -4.14
C GLU A 28 -0.31 15.50 -3.27
N ARG A 29 -1.46 15.82 -3.87
CA ARG A 29 -2.61 16.38 -3.18
C ARG A 29 -3.33 15.36 -2.30
N PHE A 30 -3.45 14.12 -2.76
CA PHE A 30 -4.16 13.07 -2.03
C PHE A 30 -3.42 12.70 -0.74
N PHE A 31 -2.11 12.53 -0.80
CA PHE A 31 -1.29 12.16 0.35
C PHE A 31 -0.82 13.36 1.18
N LEU A 32 -1.17 14.58 0.79
CA LEU A 32 -0.73 15.81 1.46
C LEU A 32 0.79 15.88 1.56
N VAL A 33 1.48 15.61 0.45
CA VAL A 33 2.95 15.50 0.37
C VAL A 33 3.65 16.74 0.91
N ASP A 34 3.09 17.92 0.66
CA ASP A 34 3.58 19.20 1.21
C ASP A 34 3.65 19.20 2.75
N ARG A 35 2.68 18.55 3.40
CA ARG A 35 2.67 18.41 4.87
C ARG A 35 3.64 17.33 5.35
N MET A 36 3.81 16.25 4.59
CA MET A 36 4.82 15.24 4.90
C MET A 36 6.23 15.85 4.87
N ILE A 37 6.54 16.65 3.85
CA ILE A 37 7.82 17.34 3.72
C ILE A 37 8.03 18.33 4.87
N ARG A 38 7.02 19.16 5.19
CA ARG A 38 7.11 20.09 6.33
C ARG A 38 7.27 19.37 7.68
N ALA A 39 6.79 18.15 7.80
CA ALA A 39 6.97 17.33 8.99
C ALA A 39 8.35 16.66 9.07
N GLY A 40 9.22 16.83 8.10
CA GLY A 40 10.57 16.29 8.09
C GLY A 40 10.68 14.92 7.42
N LEU A 41 9.91 14.67 6.36
CA LEU A 41 10.02 13.49 5.51
C LEU A 41 10.46 13.88 4.11
N ASP A 42 11.41 13.14 3.53
CA ASP A 42 11.57 13.10 2.08
C ASP A 42 10.51 12.17 1.49
N VAL A 43 9.96 12.52 0.33
CA VAL A 43 8.87 11.76 -0.29
C VAL A 43 9.25 11.31 -1.69
N VAL A 44 9.07 10.01 -1.96
CA VAL A 44 9.27 9.40 -3.28
C VAL A 44 7.93 8.84 -3.77
N LEU A 45 7.33 9.48 -4.77
CA LEU A 45 6.11 8.99 -5.42
C LEU A 45 6.47 7.94 -6.48
N VAL A 46 5.85 6.78 -6.42
CA VAL A 46 6.12 5.67 -7.35
C VAL A 46 4.88 5.28 -8.13
N GLN A 47 5.03 5.14 -9.46
CA GLN A 47 4.01 4.52 -10.30
C GLN A 47 4.18 3.00 -10.33
N LEU A 48 3.16 2.28 -9.89
CA LEU A 48 3.13 0.82 -9.88
C LEU A 48 2.96 0.24 -11.31
N PRO A 49 3.32 -1.02 -11.55
CA PRO A 49 3.16 -1.65 -12.85
C PRO A 49 1.75 -1.49 -13.44
N PHE A 50 1.69 -1.35 -14.75
CA PHE A 50 0.46 -1.15 -15.55
C PHE A 50 -0.31 0.14 -15.26
N HIS A 51 0.31 1.12 -14.58
CA HIS A 51 -0.27 2.44 -14.30
C HIS A 51 0.62 3.57 -14.85
N GLY A 52 0.00 4.68 -15.20
CA GLY A 52 0.68 5.90 -15.68
C GLY A 52 1.62 5.63 -16.85
N LEU A 53 2.86 6.04 -16.73
CA LEU A 53 3.90 5.84 -17.75
C LEU A 53 4.27 4.35 -17.97
N ARG A 54 3.80 3.46 -17.09
CA ARG A 54 4.05 2.03 -17.15
C ARG A 54 2.87 1.24 -17.72
N GLN A 55 1.89 1.92 -18.29
CA GLN A 55 0.79 1.29 -18.99
C GLN A 55 1.24 0.68 -20.32
N PRO A 56 0.69 -0.48 -20.72
CA PRO A 56 0.83 -0.98 -22.08
C PRO A 56 0.25 0.03 -23.10
N PRO A 57 0.85 0.16 -24.30
CA PRO A 57 0.27 0.96 -25.37
C PRO A 57 -1.17 0.58 -25.65
N GLY A 58 -2.04 1.57 -25.87
CA GLY A 58 -3.47 1.35 -26.14
C GLY A 58 -4.34 1.09 -24.93
N SER A 59 -3.81 1.17 -23.72
CA SER A 59 -4.64 1.12 -22.50
C SER A 59 -5.56 2.34 -22.43
N LEU A 60 -6.86 2.13 -22.16
CA LEU A 60 -7.86 3.19 -22.05
C LEU A 60 -7.84 3.88 -20.67
N PHE A 61 -7.34 3.20 -19.63
CA PHE A 61 -7.26 3.71 -18.26
C PHE A 61 -6.18 3.00 -17.45
N ASP A 62 -5.78 3.63 -16.37
CA ASP A 62 -4.79 3.10 -15.41
C ASP A 62 -5.19 1.72 -14.88
N GLY A 63 -4.28 0.75 -14.97
CA GLY A 63 -4.50 -0.59 -14.46
C GLY A 63 -5.37 -1.49 -15.34
N GLN A 64 -5.81 -1.05 -16.52
CA GLN A 64 -6.66 -1.87 -17.41
C GLN A 64 -6.09 -3.27 -17.65
N ALA A 65 -4.77 -3.39 -17.80
CA ALA A 65 -4.10 -4.66 -18.04
C ALA A 65 -4.24 -5.67 -16.88
N ILE A 66 -4.56 -5.21 -15.67
CA ILE A 66 -4.79 -6.05 -14.49
C ILE A 66 -6.27 -6.48 -14.42
N MET A 67 -7.20 -5.65 -14.90
CA MET A 67 -8.65 -5.93 -14.96
C MET A 67 -9.01 -6.87 -16.11
N THR A 68 -8.37 -8.02 -16.18
CA THR A 68 -8.65 -9.01 -17.23
C THR A 68 -8.97 -10.36 -16.61
N PRO A 69 -9.68 -11.26 -17.29
CA PRO A 69 -9.85 -12.64 -16.84
C PRO A 69 -8.53 -13.42 -16.71
N ARG A 70 -7.43 -12.83 -17.10
CA ARG A 70 -6.08 -13.42 -17.01
C ARG A 70 -5.48 -13.15 -15.65
N TYR A 71 -5.81 -13.95 -14.66
CA TYR A 71 -5.32 -13.82 -13.26
C TYR A 71 -3.79 -13.73 -13.13
N PHE A 72 -3.04 -14.28 -14.08
CA PHE A 72 -1.59 -14.13 -14.12
C PHE A 72 -1.12 -12.69 -14.21
N ARG A 73 -1.93 -11.78 -14.76
CA ARG A 73 -1.60 -10.35 -14.80
C ARG A 73 -1.58 -9.71 -13.41
N VAL A 74 -2.41 -10.18 -12.50
CA VAL A 74 -2.38 -9.71 -11.10
C VAL A 74 -1.08 -10.17 -10.44
N LEU A 75 -0.70 -11.44 -10.62
CA LEU A 75 0.56 -11.99 -10.10
C LEU A 75 1.77 -11.24 -10.65
N GLU A 76 1.78 -11.00 -11.97
CA GLU A 76 2.83 -10.24 -12.66
C GLU A 76 2.92 -8.80 -12.12
N ALA A 77 1.79 -8.10 -12.01
CA ALA A 77 1.73 -6.72 -11.54
C ALA A 77 2.24 -6.58 -10.10
N VAL A 78 1.77 -7.45 -9.21
CA VAL A 78 2.17 -7.42 -7.79
C VAL A 78 3.62 -7.86 -7.63
N GLY A 79 4.02 -8.96 -8.29
CA GLY A 79 5.38 -9.48 -8.22
C GLY A 79 6.41 -8.46 -8.72
N GLN A 80 6.16 -7.84 -9.87
CA GLN A 80 7.03 -6.79 -10.42
C GLN A 80 7.02 -5.55 -9.53
N GLY A 81 5.85 -5.13 -9.02
CA GLY A 81 5.74 -3.99 -8.12
C GLY A 81 6.55 -4.17 -6.83
N VAL A 82 6.45 -5.33 -6.21
CA VAL A 82 7.23 -5.66 -5.00
C VAL A 82 8.73 -5.71 -5.31
N LEU A 83 9.12 -6.31 -6.43
CA LEU A 83 10.54 -6.38 -6.83
C LEU A 83 11.13 -4.98 -7.03
N ASP A 84 10.44 -4.11 -7.78
CA ASP A 84 10.86 -2.74 -8.04
C ASP A 84 11.01 -1.95 -6.73
N LEU A 85 10.05 -2.09 -5.83
CA LEU A 85 10.07 -1.42 -4.52
C LEU A 85 11.22 -1.91 -3.64
N ARG A 86 11.50 -3.20 -3.62
CA ARG A 86 12.66 -3.74 -2.89
C ARG A 86 13.98 -3.23 -3.43
N ILE A 87 14.12 -3.14 -4.77
CA ILE A 87 15.29 -2.54 -5.40
C ILE A 87 15.42 -1.06 -5.02
N LEU A 88 14.31 -0.32 -5.06
CA LEU A 88 14.27 1.09 -4.70
C LEU A 88 14.66 1.32 -3.23
N VAL A 89 14.11 0.55 -2.28
CA VAL A 89 14.47 0.65 -0.85
C VAL A 89 15.96 0.46 -0.66
N ARG A 90 16.54 -0.59 -1.25
CA ARG A 90 17.97 -0.90 -1.13
C ARG A 90 18.83 0.19 -1.77
N HIS A 91 18.41 0.72 -2.93
CA HIS A 91 19.10 1.82 -3.59
C HIS A 91 19.09 3.08 -2.72
N LEU A 92 17.93 3.51 -2.22
CA LEU A 92 17.81 4.69 -1.39
C LEU A 92 18.61 4.57 -0.08
N ARG A 93 18.54 3.43 0.59
CA ARG A 93 19.35 3.18 1.79
C ARG A 93 20.84 3.25 1.52
N LYS A 94 21.29 2.63 0.42
CA LYS A 94 22.73 2.65 0.05
C LYS A 94 23.23 4.05 -0.32
N THR A 95 22.40 4.86 -0.99
CA THR A 95 22.82 6.17 -1.52
C THR A 95 22.60 7.31 -0.54
N ARG A 96 21.59 7.23 0.32
CA ARG A 96 21.20 8.29 1.25
C ARG A 96 21.55 7.97 2.71
N ASN A 97 21.73 6.69 3.04
CA ASN A 97 22.03 6.20 4.39
C ASN A 97 21.02 6.65 5.47
N VAL A 98 19.75 6.75 5.11
CA VAL A 98 18.65 7.19 5.99
C VAL A 98 17.59 6.08 6.11
N PRO A 99 16.72 6.13 7.15
CA PRO A 99 15.58 5.23 7.25
C PRO A 99 14.66 5.39 6.03
N VAL A 100 14.27 4.27 5.40
CA VAL A 100 13.34 4.24 4.27
C VAL A 100 12.13 3.41 4.65
N GLY A 101 10.94 3.99 4.55
CA GLY A 101 9.69 3.31 4.77
C GLY A 101 8.70 3.49 3.64
N VAL A 102 7.52 2.91 3.78
CA VAL A 102 6.49 2.91 2.75
C VAL A 102 5.12 3.26 3.31
N THR A 103 4.35 4.02 2.57
CA THR A 103 2.91 4.16 2.75
C THR A 103 2.22 4.05 1.40
N GLY A 104 0.97 3.67 1.39
CA GLY A 104 0.23 3.59 0.15
C GLY A 104 -1.25 3.38 0.40
N TYR A 105 -2.05 3.71 -0.60
CA TYR A 105 -3.49 3.66 -0.52
C TYR A 105 -4.07 2.54 -1.38
N SER A 106 -5.02 1.75 -0.85
CA SER A 106 -5.72 0.72 -1.62
C SER A 106 -4.75 -0.28 -2.26
N TRP A 107 -4.60 -0.26 -3.59
CA TRP A 107 -3.61 -1.05 -4.32
C TRP A 107 -2.18 -0.80 -3.83
N GLY A 108 -1.82 0.47 -3.62
CA GLY A 108 -0.54 0.84 -3.00
C GLY A 108 -0.44 0.38 -1.54
N GLY A 109 -1.56 0.37 -0.81
CA GLY A 109 -1.62 -0.18 0.55
C GLY A 109 -1.31 -1.68 0.59
N THR A 110 -1.81 -2.45 -0.39
CA THR A 110 -1.47 -3.88 -0.54
C THR A 110 0.01 -4.07 -0.79
N HIS A 111 0.62 -3.27 -1.67
CA HIS A 111 2.07 -3.30 -1.91
C HIS A 111 2.88 -2.89 -0.68
N SER A 112 2.39 -1.91 0.09
CA SER A 112 3.03 -1.51 1.36
C SER A 112 3.04 -2.65 2.37
N ALA A 113 1.92 -3.38 2.51
CA ALA A 113 1.83 -4.54 3.38
C ALA A 113 2.74 -5.69 2.90
N LEU A 114 2.75 -5.98 1.60
CA LEU A 114 3.64 -6.99 1.03
C LEU A 114 5.12 -6.63 1.21
N LEU A 115 5.46 -5.34 1.08
CA LEU A 115 6.83 -4.90 1.31
C LEU A 115 7.25 -5.07 2.78
N ALA A 116 6.35 -4.83 3.74
CA ALA A 116 6.59 -5.11 5.16
C ALA A 116 6.86 -6.60 5.43
N ALA A 117 6.25 -7.48 4.64
CA ALA A 117 6.45 -8.92 4.75
C ALA A 117 7.71 -9.46 4.03
N LEU A 118 8.25 -8.73 3.06
CA LEU A 118 9.27 -9.26 2.16
C LEU A 118 10.59 -8.47 2.15
N GLU A 119 10.65 -7.28 2.77
CA GLU A 119 11.85 -6.44 2.80
C GLU A 119 12.25 -6.12 4.24
N PRO A 120 13.21 -6.87 4.82
CA PRO A 120 13.61 -6.71 6.22
C PRO A 120 14.31 -5.37 6.51
N ASP A 121 14.82 -4.72 5.48
CA ASP A 121 15.50 -3.43 5.60
C ASP A 121 14.56 -2.21 5.65
N LEU A 122 13.25 -2.45 5.61
CA LEU A 122 12.26 -1.38 5.66
C LEU A 122 12.14 -0.81 7.08
N ALA A 123 12.20 0.51 7.22
CA ALA A 123 12.13 1.18 8.53
C ALA A 123 10.72 1.20 9.11
N PHE A 124 9.70 1.38 8.25
CA PHE A 124 8.29 1.38 8.62
C PHE A 124 7.38 1.04 7.44
N SER A 125 6.17 0.59 7.73
CA SER A 125 5.12 0.42 6.73
C SER A 125 3.78 0.92 7.25
N MET A 126 3.08 1.73 6.43
CA MET A 126 1.79 2.32 6.79
C MET A 126 0.74 2.08 5.68
N PRO A 127 0.25 0.85 5.52
CA PRO A 127 -0.80 0.52 4.55
C PRO A 127 -2.13 1.21 4.89
N VAL A 128 -2.74 1.88 3.92
CA VAL A 128 -4.03 2.59 4.07
C VAL A 128 -5.06 1.96 3.16
N GLY A 129 -6.19 1.48 3.70
CA GLY A 129 -7.27 0.86 2.93
C GLY A 129 -6.81 -0.32 2.07
N HIS A 130 -5.85 -1.09 2.57
CA HIS A 130 -5.22 -2.17 1.84
C HIS A 130 -6.18 -3.34 1.58
N VAL A 131 -6.01 -4.00 0.44
CA VAL A 131 -6.70 -5.24 0.10
C VAL A 131 -5.84 -6.42 0.53
N ALA A 132 -6.24 -7.08 1.62
CA ALA A 132 -5.53 -8.28 2.08
C ALA A 132 -5.86 -9.53 1.26
N SER A 133 -7.04 -9.58 0.64
CA SER A 133 -7.48 -10.67 -0.22
C SER A 133 -8.21 -10.14 -1.45
N MET A 134 -7.60 -10.25 -2.61
CA MET A 134 -8.20 -9.85 -3.88
C MET A 134 -9.46 -10.67 -4.21
N VAL A 135 -9.49 -11.95 -3.82
CA VAL A 135 -10.65 -12.80 -4.07
C VAL A 135 -11.87 -12.34 -3.26
N ASP A 136 -11.66 -11.82 -2.05
CA ASP A 136 -12.75 -11.32 -1.22
C ASP A 136 -13.35 -10.04 -1.81
N VAL A 137 -12.52 -9.17 -2.40
CA VAL A 137 -12.99 -8.01 -3.17
C VAL A 137 -13.83 -8.46 -4.36
N LEU A 138 -13.39 -9.46 -5.11
CA LEU A 138 -14.16 -10.01 -6.24
C LEU A 138 -15.49 -10.61 -5.79
N GLN A 139 -15.56 -11.21 -4.58
CA GLN A 139 -16.80 -11.73 -4.03
C GLN A 139 -17.79 -10.64 -3.59
N ALA A 140 -17.28 -9.49 -3.16
CA ALA A 140 -18.11 -8.37 -2.70
C ALA A 140 -18.75 -7.59 -3.87
N TRP A 141 -18.20 -7.67 -5.08
CA TRP A 141 -18.64 -6.93 -6.27
C TRP A 141 -19.64 -7.71 -7.13
N PRO A 142 -20.26 -7.07 -8.16
CA PRO A 142 -21.21 -7.73 -9.10
C PRO A 142 -20.65 -8.98 -9.78
N VAL A 143 -19.34 -9.17 -9.78
CA VAL A 143 -18.64 -10.38 -10.23
C VAL A 143 -19.20 -11.65 -9.54
N LYS A 144 -19.69 -11.54 -8.30
CA LYS A 144 -20.36 -12.61 -7.59
C LYS A 144 -21.54 -13.21 -8.39
N HIS A 145 -22.35 -12.37 -9.02
CA HIS A 145 -23.48 -12.81 -9.83
C HIS A 145 -23.02 -13.47 -11.12
N TYR A 146 -21.98 -12.91 -11.76
CA TYR A 146 -21.36 -13.50 -12.95
C TYR A 146 -20.78 -14.88 -12.67
N LEU A 147 -20.05 -15.06 -11.57
CA LEU A 147 -19.47 -16.35 -11.18
C LEU A 147 -20.57 -17.40 -10.92
N ARG A 148 -21.68 -17.01 -10.23
CA ARG A 148 -22.83 -17.90 -10.01
C ARG A 148 -23.54 -18.29 -11.30
N TYR A 149 -23.56 -17.41 -12.30
CA TYR A 149 -24.19 -17.69 -13.57
C TYR A 149 -23.34 -18.58 -14.49
N ARG A 150 -22.00 -18.49 -14.39
CA ARG A 150 -21.08 -19.14 -15.33
C ARG A 150 -20.49 -20.45 -14.83
N PHE A 151 -20.58 -20.77 -13.56
CA PHE A 151 -19.96 -21.95 -12.97
C PHE A 151 -20.94 -22.70 -12.07
N ASP A 152 -20.94 -24.03 -12.22
CA ASP A 152 -21.81 -24.92 -11.43
C ASP A 152 -21.35 -25.03 -9.97
N ASP A 153 -20.04 -24.87 -9.70
CA ASP A 153 -19.45 -24.89 -8.36
C ASP A 153 -18.57 -23.64 -8.09
N PRO A 154 -19.20 -22.46 -7.87
CA PRO A 154 -18.48 -21.23 -7.54
C PRO A 154 -17.55 -21.35 -6.31
N PRO A 155 -17.90 -22.05 -5.21
CA PRO A 155 -17.02 -22.21 -4.07
C PRO A 155 -15.69 -22.89 -4.41
N THR A 156 -15.70 -23.92 -5.25
CA THR A 156 -14.46 -24.60 -5.68
C THR A 156 -13.60 -23.69 -6.55
N ILE A 157 -14.22 -22.95 -7.48
CA ILE A 157 -13.51 -21.95 -8.29
C ILE A 157 -12.84 -20.90 -7.41
N LEU A 158 -13.56 -20.36 -6.43
CA LEU A 158 -13.01 -19.34 -5.51
C LEU A 158 -11.88 -19.88 -4.64
N ARG A 159 -11.98 -21.13 -4.18
CA ARG A 159 -10.84 -21.77 -3.47
C ARG A 159 -9.61 -21.93 -4.37
N GLY A 160 -9.82 -22.32 -5.62
CA GLY A 160 -8.75 -22.40 -6.63
C GLY A 160 -8.10 -21.02 -6.86
N LEU A 161 -8.90 -19.99 -7.06
CA LEU A 161 -8.41 -18.61 -7.23
C LEU A 161 -7.62 -18.12 -6.02
N ARG A 162 -8.09 -18.36 -4.80
CA ARG A 162 -7.34 -18.01 -3.58
C ARG A 162 -5.95 -18.64 -3.55
N ARG A 163 -5.81 -19.90 -3.95
CA ARG A 163 -4.51 -20.58 -4.04
C ARG A 163 -3.61 -19.93 -5.09
N ILE A 164 -4.15 -19.61 -6.27
CA ILE A 164 -3.39 -19.01 -7.37
C ILE A 164 -2.88 -17.62 -6.97
N VAL A 165 -3.74 -16.78 -6.36
CA VAL A 165 -3.37 -15.40 -6.00
C VAL A 165 -2.78 -15.27 -4.59
N ALA A 166 -2.62 -16.36 -3.84
CA ALA A 166 -2.04 -16.33 -2.50
C ALA A 166 -0.71 -15.56 -2.42
N PRO A 167 0.21 -15.67 -3.39
CA PRO A 167 1.45 -14.89 -3.37
C PRO A 167 1.26 -13.36 -3.45
N THR A 168 0.07 -12.88 -3.79
CA THR A 168 -0.27 -11.45 -3.82
C THR A 168 -0.98 -10.97 -2.57
N SER A 169 -1.23 -11.86 -1.62
CA SER A 169 -1.93 -11.57 -0.37
C SER A 169 -0.93 -11.42 0.78
N PRO A 170 -0.92 -10.29 1.49
CA PRO A 170 -0.07 -10.14 2.67
C PRO A 170 -0.43 -11.13 3.80
N LEU A 171 -1.66 -11.68 3.81
CA LEU A 171 -2.06 -12.74 4.74
C LEU A 171 -1.29 -14.06 4.56
N SER A 172 -0.59 -14.24 3.43
CA SER A 172 0.20 -15.44 3.15
C SER A 172 1.59 -15.42 3.78
N PHE A 173 1.97 -14.31 4.40
CA PHE A 173 3.32 -14.08 4.92
C PHE A 173 3.30 -13.60 6.36
N GLU A 174 4.40 -13.89 7.08
CA GLU A 174 4.74 -13.17 8.31
C GLU A 174 5.48 -11.87 7.95
N PRO A 175 5.41 -10.83 8.79
CA PRO A 175 6.16 -9.60 8.53
C PRO A 175 7.67 -9.85 8.67
N ALA A 176 8.45 -9.32 7.72
CA ALA A 176 9.92 -9.35 7.78
C ALA A 176 10.49 -8.25 8.69
N ILE A 177 9.70 -7.21 8.95
CA ILE A 177 10.04 -6.16 9.91
C ILE A 177 9.29 -6.38 11.24
N ASP A 178 9.77 -5.75 12.32
CA ASP A 178 9.06 -5.74 13.59
C ASP A 178 7.61 -5.22 13.40
N PRO A 179 6.58 -5.98 13.80
CA PRO A 179 5.19 -5.55 13.70
C PRO A 179 4.91 -4.19 14.37
N GLY A 180 5.65 -3.82 15.41
CA GLY A 180 5.58 -2.50 16.03
C GLY A 180 5.92 -1.33 15.08
N ARG A 181 6.54 -1.61 13.93
CA ARG A 181 6.84 -0.66 12.86
C ARG A 181 5.79 -0.64 11.75
N ILE A 182 4.63 -1.31 11.97
CA ILE A 182 3.53 -1.38 11.00
C ILE A 182 2.31 -0.67 11.58
N LEU A 183 1.78 0.32 10.83
CA LEU A 183 0.53 1.01 11.12
C LEU A 183 -0.49 0.71 10.03
N LEU A 184 -1.46 -0.13 10.33
CA LEU A 184 -2.58 -0.44 9.43
C LEU A 184 -3.66 0.64 9.57
N VAL A 185 -4.10 1.24 8.47
CA VAL A 185 -5.16 2.26 8.49
C VAL A 185 -6.34 1.79 7.66
N CYS A 186 -7.55 1.86 8.23
CA CYS A 186 -8.78 1.43 7.57
C CYS A 186 -9.94 2.38 7.85
N GLY A 187 -10.77 2.62 6.84
CA GLY A 187 -12.06 3.29 6.98
C GLY A 187 -13.13 2.32 7.47
N LEU A 188 -13.85 2.67 8.53
CA LEU A 188 -14.93 1.82 9.08
C LEU A 188 -16.08 1.60 8.09
N GLY A 189 -16.33 2.54 7.17
CA GLY A 189 -17.32 2.45 6.11
C GLY A 189 -16.77 1.94 4.78
N ASP A 190 -15.54 1.41 4.74
CA ASP A 190 -14.93 0.91 3.52
C ASP A 190 -15.65 -0.35 3.03
N ARG A 191 -16.19 -0.29 1.80
CA ARG A 191 -16.90 -1.39 1.15
C ARG A 191 -16.08 -2.05 0.02
N ILE A 192 -14.93 -1.49 -0.33
CA ILE A 192 -14.01 -2.05 -1.33
C ILE A 192 -12.96 -2.92 -0.64
N ALA A 193 -12.31 -2.39 0.39
CA ALA A 193 -11.45 -3.12 1.31
C ALA A 193 -12.05 -3.08 2.72
N PRO A 194 -13.07 -3.92 3.00
CA PRO A 194 -13.81 -3.88 4.27
C PRO A 194 -12.89 -4.00 5.48
N PRO A 195 -13.30 -3.46 6.64
CA PRO A 195 -12.52 -3.51 7.90
C PRO A 195 -11.97 -4.89 8.25
N GLY A 196 -12.65 -5.96 7.85
CA GLY A 196 -12.20 -7.34 8.03
C GLY A 196 -10.83 -7.63 7.39
N HIS A 197 -10.48 -6.96 6.29
CA HIS A 197 -9.13 -7.10 5.69
C HIS A 197 -8.03 -6.62 6.64
N THR A 198 -8.25 -5.48 7.27
CA THR A 198 -7.31 -4.92 8.25
C THR A 198 -7.30 -5.74 9.53
N GLN A 199 -8.48 -6.17 10.02
CA GLN A 199 -8.58 -6.99 11.21
C GLN A 199 -7.84 -8.32 11.05
N HIS A 200 -8.08 -9.06 9.97
CA HIS A 200 -7.39 -10.33 9.71
C HIS A 200 -5.86 -10.15 9.58
N LEU A 201 -5.41 -9.05 8.98
CA LEU A 201 -3.99 -8.79 8.86
C LEU A 201 -3.36 -8.43 10.21
N HIS A 202 -4.07 -7.65 11.04
CA HIS A 202 -3.64 -7.33 12.39
C HIS A 202 -3.55 -8.58 13.29
N GLU A 203 -4.55 -9.46 13.21
CA GLU A 203 -4.55 -10.74 13.91
C GLU A 203 -3.39 -11.64 13.46
N ARG A 204 -3.06 -11.61 12.17
CA ARG A 204 -1.94 -12.36 11.58
C ARG A 204 -0.58 -11.77 11.96
N TRP A 205 -0.50 -10.46 12.17
CA TRP A 205 0.70 -9.71 12.52
C TRP A 205 0.58 -9.08 13.91
N PRO A 206 0.59 -9.90 14.98
CA PRO A 206 0.42 -9.40 16.34
C PRO A 206 1.53 -8.41 16.70
N GLY A 207 1.15 -7.29 17.33
CA GLY A 207 2.06 -6.16 17.62
C GLY A 207 1.98 -5.04 16.59
N SER A 208 1.39 -5.24 15.41
CA SER A 208 1.08 -4.13 14.50
C SER A 208 0.08 -3.17 15.13
N ARG A 209 0.11 -1.90 14.73
CA ARG A 209 -0.86 -0.89 15.20
C ARG A 209 -1.98 -0.74 14.19
N VAL A 210 -3.19 -0.42 14.67
CA VAL A 210 -4.34 -0.16 13.81
C VAL A 210 -4.93 1.22 14.10
N HIS A 211 -5.25 1.96 13.06
CA HIS A 211 -6.03 3.18 13.13
C HIS A 211 -7.34 3.01 12.35
N TRP A 212 -8.46 3.06 13.07
CA TRP A 212 -9.80 3.03 12.50
C TRP A 212 -10.26 4.45 12.20
N SER A 213 -10.31 4.81 10.92
CA SER A 213 -10.76 6.11 10.45
C SER A 213 -12.26 6.12 10.21
N GLN A 214 -12.91 7.26 10.47
CA GLN A 214 -14.28 7.48 10.00
C GLN A 214 -14.24 7.74 8.49
N GLY A 215 -15.00 6.95 7.69
CA GLY A 215 -15.08 7.14 6.25
C GLY A 215 -15.12 5.85 5.45
N ALA A 216 -15.23 6.02 4.13
CA ALA A 216 -15.30 4.96 3.13
C ALA A 216 -14.04 4.94 2.26
N HIS A 217 -13.95 3.98 1.31
CA HIS A 217 -12.76 3.81 0.47
C HIS A 217 -12.41 5.07 -0.36
N ILE A 218 -13.36 5.73 -0.97
CA ILE A 218 -13.06 6.81 -1.94
C ILE A 218 -13.50 8.19 -1.44
N ALA A 219 -14.68 8.32 -0.82
CA ALA A 219 -15.37 9.59 -0.72
C ALA A 219 -15.24 10.32 0.64
N TYR A 220 -14.83 9.68 1.72
CA TYR A 220 -14.91 10.26 3.06
C TYR A 220 -13.68 9.97 3.93
N TYR A 221 -12.54 9.72 3.31
CA TYR A 221 -11.30 9.56 4.04
C TYR A 221 -10.86 10.92 4.58
N ASP A 222 -10.84 11.10 5.89
CA ASP A 222 -10.17 12.24 6.51
C ASP A 222 -8.66 12.09 6.39
N ARG A 223 -8.15 12.51 5.23
CA ARG A 223 -6.73 12.41 4.88
C ARG A 223 -5.85 13.15 5.88
N ALA A 224 -6.35 14.25 6.42
CA ALA A 224 -5.59 15.02 7.39
C ALA A 224 -5.48 14.28 8.74
N ALA A 225 -6.54 13.62 9.21
CA ALA A 225 -6.47 12.79 10.41
C ALA A 225 -5.59 11.56 10.19
N VAL A 226 -5.71 10.91 9.04
CA VAL A 226 -4.82 9.78 8.67
C VAL A 226 -3.36 10.23 8.69
N LEU A 227 -3.03 11.35 8.05
CA LEU A 227 -1.66 11.87 8.05
C LEU A 227 -1.17 12.22 9.46
N ARG A 228 -2.01 12.89 10.28
CA ARG A 228 -1.63 13.17 11.69
C ARG A 228 -1.30 11.87 12.44
N THR A 229 -2.10 10.82 12.27
CA THR A 229 -1.83 9.51 12.90
C THR A 229 -0.53 8.89 12.39
N GLN A 230 -0.26 8.97 11.10
CA GLN A 230 0.98 8.48 10.51
C GLN A 230 2.20 9.24 11.04
N LEU A 231 2.13 10.58 11.11
CA LEU A 231 3.22 11.40 11.63
C LEU A 231 3.45 11.15 13.14
N ALA A 232 2.39 11.02 13.93
CA ALA A 232 2.48 10.66 15.33
C ALA A 232 3.11 9.27 15.53
N PHE A 233 2.76 8.31 14.68
CA PHE A 233 3.37 6.99 14.67
C PHE A 233 4.88 7.04 14.40
N LEU A 234 5.30 7.80 13.39
CA LEU A 234 6.71 7.99 13.05
C LEU A 234 7.46 8.76 14.15
N GLY A 235 6.84 9.78 14.75
CA GLY A 235 7.40 10.49 15.90
C GLY A 235 7.62 9.58 17.10
N GLY A 236 6.66 8.67 17.38
CA GLY A 236 6.78 7.66 18.44
C GLY A 236 7.88 6.63 18.19
N MET A 237 8.35 6.49 16.96
CA MET A 237 9.51 5.68 16.58
C MET A 237 10.82 6.46 16.59
N GLY A 238 10.81 7.75 16.91
CA GLY A 238 11.99 8.62 16.86
C GLY A 238 12.46 8.95 15.44
N LEU A 239 11.62 8.75 14.43
CA LEU A 239 11.95 9.03 13.02
C LEU A 239 11.67 10.47 12.63
N LEU A 240 10.90 11.20 13.41
CA LEU A 240 10.62 12.62 13.22
C LEU A 240 11.00 13.40 14.48
N GLY A 241 11.38 14.66 14.31
CA GLY A 241 11.64 15.56 15.43
C GLY A 241 10.42 15.71 16.35
N SER A 242 10.65 16.17 17.58
CA SER A 242 9.67 16.17 18.69
C SER A 242 8.43 17.07 18.45
N ASN A 243 8.32 17.78 17.32
CA ASN A 243 7.12 18.56 16.98
C ASN A 243 6.80 18.50 15.48
N PRO A 244 6.30 17.35 14.96
CA PRO A 244 6.06 17.17 13.52
C PRO A 244 4.81 17.91 13.02
N ILE A 245 4.08 18.66 13.84
CA ILE A 245 2.83 19.32 13.48
C ILE A 245 2.79 20.72 14.14
N ALA A 246 3.34 21.70 13.46
CA ALA A 246 2.94 23.09 13.62
C ALA A 246 2.02 23.49 12.48
#